data_aeeb19e40728fd8ec3b7b978762ab6d2
#
_entry.id   aeeb19e40728fd8ec3b7b978762ab6d2
#
_cell.length_a   1.000
_cell.length_b   1.000
_cell.length_c   1.000
_cell.angle_alpha   90.00
_cell.angle_beta   90.00
_cell.angle_gamma   90.00
#
_symmetry.space_group_name_H-M   'P 1'
#
loop_
_entity.id
_entity.type
_entity.pdbx_description
1 polymer ?
#
loop_
_entity_poly.entity_id
_entity_poly.type
_entity_poly.pdbx_seq_one_letter_code
_entity_poly.pdbx_strand_id
1 'polypeptide(L)'
;MKRALLLLAACGAAEAPRAAGPVSVPSTPADAAIDTVIDAPPIDAPAPVAAAPADQEVWLKGSTHVHARASGDSTESVEGVIGWYEARHYDFIALTDHNHVTPPEQGHSLIVLAGSELTFNPSGCLPEGDKSKKCRIHVNALGVTERPVGKIEWANRHTHWRLDMYQAAIDECRHLGAALIQINHPQWYWGMTGDLLAAIAHRGALLVEISNIQFTTWNQGDADHPSMDTIWDDALMRGATIWGVASDDAHEYVDPHGKWPAGGGWVVVKARRDPRAILSSLAAGRFYASTGVVLTRAEPESGELVVEVGPDERGSYVIEFVENGKLADRVVGKSARRAIPQNGYVRALVTRDDGAKAWVQPVRR
;
A
#
# COMPACT_ATOMS: atom_id res chain seq x y z
N MET A 1 -64.78 57.17 -27.41
CA MET A 1 -65.66 56.42 -28.41
C MET A 1 -65.21 54.97 -28.53
N LYS A 2 -66.20 54.07 -28.30
CA LYS A 2 -66.19 52.66 -28.77
C LYS A 2 -65.18 51.72 -28.12
N ARG A 3 -65.51 50.60 -27.61
CA ARG A 3 -66.66 49.74 -27.25
C ARG A 3 -66.05 48.54 -26.57
N ALA A 4 -66.62 48.14 -25.48
CA ALA A 4 -66.32 46.89 -24.77
C ALA A 4 -66.78 45.69 -25.65
N LEU A 5 -66.06 44.61 -25.52
CA LEU A 5 -66.57 43.28 -25.86
C LEU A 5 -66.19 42.32 -24.70
N LEU A 6 -67.21 41.95 -23.95
CA LEU A 6 -67.19 40.82 -23.03
C LEU A 6 -67.18 39.52 -23.83
N LEU A 7 -66.31 38.61 -23.45
CA LEU A 7 -66.48 37.20 -23.78
C LEU A 7 -66.37 36.40 -22.46
N LEU A 8 -67.45 35.76 -22.09
CA LEU A 8 -67.53 34.71 -21.11
C LEU A 8 -66.79 33.48 -21.62
N ALA A 9 -65.94 32.91 -20.80
CA ALA A 9 -65.41 31.55 -21.02
C ALA A 9 -65.61 30.75 -19.72
N ALA A 10 -66.12 29.55 -19.94
CA ALA A 10 -66.64 28.62 -18.98
C ALA A 10 -65.58 28.06 -18.00
N CYS A 11 -66.01 27.82 -16.77
CA CYS A 11 -65.29 27.02 -15.78
C CYS A 11 -65.16 25.55 -16.25
N GLY A 12 -63.91 25.14 -16.52
CA GLY A 12 -63.55 23.75 -16.55
C GLY A 12 -62.74 23.43 -15.30
N ALA A 13 -63.29 22.58 -14.42
CA ALA A 13 -62.57 22.09 -13.28
C ALA A 13 -61.41 21.20 -13.73
N ALA A 14 -60.20 21.63 -13.44
CA ALA A 14 -59.00 20.81 -13.63
C ALA A 14 -58.83 19.92 -12.36
N GLU A 15 -58.85 18.62 -12.55
CA GLU A 15 -58.51 17.62 -11.56
C GLU A 15 -57.04 17.85 -11.08
N ALA A 16 -56.87 17.83 -9.76
CA ALA A 16 -55.53 17.85 -9.16
C ALA A 16 -54.77 16.58 -9.53
N PRO A 17 -53.47 16.69 -9.87
CA PRO A 17 -52.66 15.50 -10.12
C PRO A 17 -52.49 14.72 -8.81
N ARG A 18 -52.77 13.42 -8.88
CA ARG A 18 -52.47 12.42 -7.83
C ARG A 18 -51.01 12.52 -7.47
N ALA A 19 -50.71 12.56 -6.17
CA ALA A 19 -49.39 12.42 -5.62
C ALA A 19 -48.75 11.10 -6.13
N ALA A 20 -47.65 11.23 -6.85
CA ALA A 20 -46.81 10.10 -7.21
C ALA A 20 -46.24 9.51 -5.90
N GLY A 21 -46.41 8.21 -5.73
CA GLY A 21 -45.80 7.47 -4.63
C GLY A 21 -44.27 7.56 -4.68
N PRO A 22 -43.59 7.23 -3.59
CA PRO A 22 -42.13 7.37 -3.53
C PRO A 22 -41.49 6.51 -4.64
N VAL A 23 -40.79 7.19 -5.54
CA VAL A 23 -39.91 6.53 -6.50
C VAL A 23 -38.77 5.93 -5.67
N SER A 24 -38.71 4.60 -5.63
CA SER A 24 -37.55 3.90 -5.11
C SER A 24 -36.36 4.26 -6.00
N VAL A 25 -35.48 5.08 -5.45
CA VAL A 25 -34.16 5.31 -6.03
C VAL A 25 -33.45 3.96 -6.02
N PRO A 26 -32.98 3.43 -7.15
CA PRO A 26 -32.12 2.26 -7.13
C PRO A 26 -30.89 2.61 -6.28
N SER A 27 -30.66 1.85 -5.23
CA SER A 27 -29.42 1.87 -4.48
C SER A 27 -28.29 1.69 -5.50
N THR A 28 -27.42 2.69 -5.61
CA THR A 28 -26.10 2.52 -6.25
C THR A 28 -25.50 1.23 -5.71
N PRO A 29 -24.93 0.37 -6.55
CA PRO A 29 -24.22 -0.79 -6.04
C PRO A 29 -23.13 -0.27 -5.11
N ALA A 30 -23.29 -0.63 -3.84
CA ALA A 30 -22.22 -0.57 -2.86
C ALA A 30 -21.03 -1.28 -3.50
N ASP A 31 -19.85 -0.70 -3.30
CA ASP A 31 -18.54 -1.22 -3.62
C ASP A 31 -18.58 -2.69 -4.04
N ALA A 32 -18.54 -2.96 -5.34
CA ALA A 32 -18.52 -4.32 -5.85
C ALA A 32 -17.21 -4.95 -5.35
N ALA A 33 -17.31 -5.68 -4.26
CA ALA A 33 -16.31 -6.67 -3.90
C ALA A 33 -16.21 -7.62 -5.09
N ILE A 34 -15.10 -7.58 -5.79
CA ILE A 34 -14.83 -8.51 -6.88
C ILE A 34 -14.55 -9.85 -6.21
N ASP A 35 -15.52 -10.77 -6.32
CA ASP A 35 -15.36 -12.19 -6.05
C ASP A 35 -14.33 -12.78 -7.05
N THR A 36 -13.07 -12.51 -6.84
CA THR A 36 -11.99 -13.40 -7.22
C THR A 36 -11.38 -13.92 -5.94
N VAL A 37 -12.06 -14.88 -5.35
CA VAL A 37 -11.49 -15.75 -4.31
C VAL A 37 -10.28 -16.41 -4.95
N ILE A 38 -9.09 -15.89 -4.68
CA ILE A 38 -7.88 -16.67 -4.83
C ILE A 38 -7.92 -17.58 -3.59
N ASP A 39 -8.36 -18.81 -3.81
CA ASP A 39 -8.27 -19.90 -2.84
C ASP A 39 -6.76 -20.20 -2.68
N ALA A 40 -6.06 -19.38 -1.90
CA ALA A 40 -4.68 -19.64 -1.54
C ALA A 40 -4.71 -20.77 -0.52
N PRO A 41 -4.14 -21.96 -0.85
CA PRO A 41 -4.03 -23.02 0.12
C PRO A 41 -3.25 -22.51 1.34
N PRO A 42 -3.51 -23.03 2.55
CA PRO A 42 -2.73 -22.69 3.71
C PRO A 42 -1.25 -22.96 3.37
N ILE A 43 -0.44 -21.92 3.43
CA ILE A 43 1.00 -22.01 3.18
C ILE A 43 1.56 -22.86 4.32
N ASP A 44 1.93 -24.09 4.03
CA ASP A 44 2.74 -24.91 4.94
C ASP A 44 4.01 -24.09 5.26
N ALA A 45 4.07 -23.60 6.48
CA ALA A 45 5.17 -22.77 6.93
C ALA A 45 6.47 -23.59 6.91
N PRO A 46 7.57 -23.08 6.36
CA PRO A 46 8.85 -23.74 6.49
C PRO A 46 9.20 -23.91 7.97
N ALA A 47 9.83 -25.03 8.31
CA ALA A 47 10.23 -25.35 9.68
C ALA A 47 11.03 -24.18 10.32
N PRO A 48 10.93 -23.95 11.63
CA PRO A 48 11.61 -22.85 12.27
C PRO A 48 13.12 -22.94 12.04
N VAL A 49 13.65 -21.98 11.32
CA VAL A 49 15.11 -21.82 11.15
C VAL A 49 15.65 -21.42 12.53
N ALA A 50 16.69 -22.13 13.00
CA ALA A 50 17.38 -21.79 14.23
C ALA A 50 17.72 -20.29 14.23
N ALA A 51 17.46 -19.62 15.35
CA ALA A 51 17.69 -18.17 15.48
C ALA A 51 19.14 -17.85 15.10
N ALA A 52 19.32 -17.02 14.06
CA ALA A 52 20.63 -16.57 13.63
C ALA A 52 21.30 -15.74 14.77
N PRO A 53 22.65 -15.75 14.89
CA PRO A 53 23.35 -14.89 15.84
C PRO A 53 22.89 -13.45 15.70
N ALA A 54 22.74 -12.72 16.82
CA ALA A 54 22.15 -11.38 16.88
C ALA A 54 22.87 -10.33 16.02
N ASP A 55 24.10 -10.58 15.62
CA ASP A 55 24.96 -9.73 14.79
C ASP A 55 24.97 -10.09 13.30
N GLN A 56 24.34 -11.20 12.91
CA GLN A 56 24.25 -11.62 11.52
C GLN A 56 23.04 -11.01 10.82
N GLU A 57 23.22 -10.52 9.57
CA GLU A 57 22.14 -10.11 8.70
C GLU A 57 21.46 -11.35 8.10
N VAL A 58 20.14 -11.37 8.18
CA VAL A 58 19.28 -12.42 7.64
C VAL A 58 18.08 -11.78 6.90
N TRP A 59 17.36 -12.56 6.13
CA TRP A 59 16.10 -12.13 5.55
C TRP A 59 14.99 -12.19 6.60
N LEU A 60 14.37 -11.05 6.92
CA LEU A 60 13.31 -10.89 7.91
C LEU A 60 11.99 -10.55 7.23
N LYS A 61 10.98 -11.37 7.44
CA LYS A 61 9.63 -11.15 6.92
C LYS A 61 8.86 -10.20 7.83
N GLY A 62 8.23 -9.17 7.26
CA GLY A 62 7.43 -8.24 8.06
C GLY A 62 6.37 -7.47 7.30
N SER A 63 5.42 -6.88 8.03
CA SER A 63 4.42 -5.96 7.49
C SER A 63 4.67 -4.53 7.98
N THR A 64 4.55 -3.58 7.05
CA THR A 64 4.72 -2.14 7.34
C THR A 64 3.40 -1.40 7.48
N HIS A 65 2.25 -2.12 7.43
CA HIS A 65 0.92 -1.53 7.49
C HIS A 65 -0.05 -2.48 8.19
N VAL A 66 -0.29 -2.25 9.47
CA VAL A 66 -1.04 -3.16 10.35
C VAL A 66 -1.90 -2.35 11.34
N HIS A 67 -3.17 -2.72 11.48
CA HIS A 67 -4.12 -2.07 12.35
C HIS A 67 -4.55 -2.95 13.52
N ALA A 68 -4.72 -2.32 14.68
CA ALA A 68 -5.29 -2.90 15.88
C ALA A 68 -6.52 -2.07 16.31
N ARG A 69 -7.08 -2.40 17.47
CA ARG A 69 -8.32 -1.77 17.98
C ARG A 69 -8.25 -0.25 18.08
N ALA A 70 -7.08 0.34 18.31
CA ALA A 70 -6.94 1.80 18.43
C ALA A 70 -7.20 2.54 17.11
N SER A 71 -7.16 1.84 15.99
CA SER A 71 -7.52 2.34 14.66
C SER A 71 -9.00 2.70 14.54
N GLY A 72 -9.87 2.01 15.30
CA GLY A 72 -11.31 2.24 15.34
C GLY A 72 -12.12 1.43 14.32
N ASP A 73 -11.48 0.84 13.32
CA ASP A 73 -12.05 -0.03 12.29
C ASP A 73 -11.48 -1.46 12.32
N SER A 74 -10.57 -1.76 13.24
CA SER A 74 -10.20 -3.11 13.66
C SER A 74 -10.77 -3.43 15.04
N THR A 75 -11.16 -4.67 15.26
CA THR A 75 -11.65 -5.15 16.56
C THR A 75 -10.61 -5.89 17.37
N GLU A 76 -9.46 -6.21 16.76
CA GLU A 76 -8.46 -7.06 17.37
C GLU A 76 -7.58 -6.27 18.37
N SER A 77 -7.20 -6.94 19.45
CA SER A 77 -6.25 -6.39 20.41
C SER A 77 -4.83 -6.38 19.85
N VAL A 78 -3.95 -5.55 20.41
CA VAL A 78 -2.53 -5.54 20.02
C VAL A 78 -1.91 -6.92 20.24
N GLU A 79 -2.19 -7.56 21.38
CA GLU A 79 -1.71 -8.92 21.68
C GLU A 79 -2.22 -9.95 20.67
N GLY A 80 -3.51 -9.89 20.28
CA GLY A 80 -4.08 -10.76 19.25
C GLY A 80 -3.43 -10.56 17.88
N VAL A 81 -3.19 -9.31 17.48
CA VAL A 81 -2.46 -8.96 16.25
C VAL A 81 -1.04 -9.55 16.28
N ILE A 82 -0.30 -9.32 17.35
CA ILE A 82 1.07 -9.85 17.53
C ILE A 82 1.05 -11.38 17.42
N GLY A 83 0.16 -12.05 18.18
CA GLY A 83 0.03 -13.51 18.15
C GLY A 83 -0.30 -14.07 16.77
N TRP A 84 -1.12 -13.34 15.99
CA TRP A 84 -1.45 -13.75 14.63
C TRP A 84 -0.22 -13.75 13.71
N TYR A 85 0.62 -12.69 13.76
CA TYR A 85 1.83 -12.58 12.94
C TYR A 85 2.93 -13.53 13.41
N GLU A 86 3.11 -13.72 14.72
CA GLU A 86 4.07 -14.69 15.29
C GLU A 86 3.74 -16.12 14.81
N ALA A 87 2.46 -16.51 14.89
CA ALA A 87 2.01 -17.84 14.44
C ALA A 87 2.24 -18.09 12.94
N ARG A 88 2.51 -17.05 12.15
CA ARG A 88 2.77 -17.12 10.70
C ARG A 88 4.21 -16.75 10.34
N HIS A 89 5.10 -16.85 11.32
CA HIS A 89 6.53 -16.66 11.17
C HIS A 89 6.93 -15.31 10.57
N TYR A 90 6.21 -14.23 10.96
CA TYR A 90 6.70 -12.90 10.73
C TYR A 90 7.77 -12.55 11.79
N ASP A 91 8.76 -11.78 11.39
CA ASP A 91 9.85 -11.32 12.24
C ASP A 91 9.58 -9.96 12.83
N PHE A 92 8.82 -9.12 12.10
CA PHE A 92 8.44 -7.79 12.57
C PHE A 92 7.13 -7.31 11.96
N ILE A 93 6.49 -6.37 12.65
CA ILE A 93 5.38 -5.57 12.13
C ILE A 93 5.56 -4.10 12.52
N ALA A 94 4.94 -3.20 11.79
CA ALA A 94 4.70 -1.84 12.23
C ALA A 94 3.21 -1.67 12.56
N LEU A 95 2.89 -1.33 13.81
CA LEU A 95 1.53 -0.93 14.19
C LEU A 95 1.29 0.49 13.70
N THR A 96 0.29 0.66 12.84
CA THR A 96 0.02 1.91 12.11
C THR A 96 -1.44 2.33 12.25
N ASP A 97 -1.99 2.28 13.45
CA ASP A 97 -3.37 2.68 13.72
C ASP A 97 -3.67 4.09 13.21
N HIS A 98 -4.90 4.31 12.73
CA HIS A 98 -5.35 5.58 12.13
C HIS A 98 -5.21 6.77 13.06
N ASN A 99 -4.31 7.71 12.72
CA ASN A 99 -4.08 8.94 13.47
C ASN A 99 -3.82 8.69 14.98
N HIS A 100 -3.19 7.57 15.29
CA HIS A 100 -2.88 7.17 16.66
C HIS A 100 -1.57 6.38 16.70
N VAL A 101 -0.72 6.65 17.72
CA VAL A 101 0.49 5.87 17.97
C VAL A 101 0.20 4.84 19.06
N THR A 102 0.05 3.60 18.67
CA THR A 102 -0.12 2.49 19.62
C THR A 102 1.25 2.10 20.20
N PRO A 103 1.42 2.12 21.52
CA PRO A 103 2.67 1.67 22.15
C PRO A 103 2.93 0.19 21.81
N PRO A 104 4.15 -0.18 21.37
CA PRO A 104 4.48 -1.57 21.17
C PRO A 104 4.52 -2.32 22.50
N GLU A 105 3.94 -3.49 22.57
CA GLU A 105 4.03 -4.41 23.68
C GLU A 105 5.42 -5.08 23.71
N GLN A 106 5.86 -5.48 24.88
CA GLN A 106 7.15 -6.15 25.08
C GLN A 106 6.95 -7.61 25.45
N GLY A 107 8.00 -8.41 25.31
CA GLY A 107 7.98 -9.83 25.71
C GLY A 107 7.62 -10.80 24.60
N HIS A 108 7.48 -10.31 23.38
CA HIS A 108 7.21 -11.12 22.18
C HIS A 108 8.49 -11.44 21.39
N SER A 109 8.45 -12.52 20.61
CA SER A 109 9.51 -12.85 19.65
C SER A 109 9.44 -11.95 18.41
N LEU A 110 8.25 -11.43 18.10
CA LEU A 110 8.00 -10.47 17.04
C LEU A 110 8.53 -9.08 17.40
N ILE A 111 9.26 -8.46 16.50
CA ILE A 111 9.67 -7.06 16.66
C ILE A 111 8.50 -6.16 16.26
N VAL A 112 8.03 -5.33 17.19
CA VAL A 112 6.96 -4.37 16.93
C VAL A 112 7.55 -2.97 16.80
N LEU A 113 7.43 -2.40 15.61
CA LEU A 113 7.79 -1.01 15.32
C LEU A 113 6.61 -0.10 15.63
N ALA A 114 6.84 0.97 16.38
CA ALA A 114 5.82 1.99 16.59
C ALA A 114 5.60 2.78 15.30
N GLY A 115 4.34 3.04 14.99
CA GLY A 115 3.95 3.81 13.81
C GLY A 115 2.57 4.44 13.97
N SER A 116 2.14 5.14 12.95
CA SER A 116 0.77 5.63 12.80
C SER A 116 0.45 5.83 11.32
N GLU A 117 -0.72 5.46 10.89
CA GLU A 117 -1.24 5.89 9.60
C GLU A 117 -1.94 7.24 9.73
N LEU A 118 -1.33 8.28 9.20
CA LEU A 118 -1.91 9.61 9.10
C LEU A 118 -2.98 9.59 8.00
N THR A 119 -4.24 9.59 8.41
CA THR A 119 -5.40 9.37 7.53
C THR A 119 -6.22 10.64 7.38
N PHE A 120 -6.42 11.09 6.14
CA PHE A 120 -7.31 12.18 5.78
C PHE A 120 -8.09 11.83 4.52
N ASN A 121 -9.42 11.86 4.62
CA ASN A 121 -10.37 11.43 3.60
C ASN A 121 -11.21 12.60 3.05
N PRO A 122 -10.61 13.60 2.37
CA PRO A 122 -11.34 14.73 1.80
C PRO A 122 -12.02 14.38 0.48
N SER A 123 -12.61 15.39 -0.14
CA SER A 123 -13.15 15.32 -1.51
C SER A 123 -12.71 16.55 -2.31
N GLY A 124 -12.76 16.46 -3.64
CA GLY A 124 -12.42 17.56 -4.54
C GLY A 124 -10.93 17.90 -4.59
N CYS A 125 -10.05 16.89 -4.43
CA CYS A 125 -8.60 17.09 -4.51
C CYS A 125 -8.12 17.32 -5.95
N LEU A 126 -7.06 18.08 -6.07
CA LEU A 126 -6.40 18.38 -7.33
C LEU A 126 -4.95 17.83 -7.32
N PRO A 127 -4.49 17.22 -8.43
CA PRO A 127 -5.30 16.81 -9.57
C PRO A 127 -6.44 15.85 -9.18
N GLU A 128 -7.53 15.89 -9.93
CA GLU A 128 -8.66 14.97 -9.71
C GLU A 128 -8.24 13.52 -9.98
N GLY A 129 -8.83 12.59 -9.25
CA GLY A 129 -8.72 11.17 -9.52
C GLY A 129 -9.83 10.72 -10.47
N ASP A 130 -10.90 10.17 -9.92
CA ASP A 130 -12.07 9.74 -10.67
C ASP A 130 -13.28 10.68 -10.50
N LYS A 131 -14.39 10.29 -11.15
CA LYS A 131 -15.65 11.04 -11.09
C LYS A 131 -16.28 11.10 -9.70
N SER A 132 -15.89 10.24 -8.76
CA SER A 132 -16.39 10.24 -7.38
C SER A 132 -15.88 11.46 -6.60
N LYS A 133 -14.79 12.07 -7.06
CA LYS A 133 -14.06 13.17 -6.40
C LYS A 133 -13.57 12.82 -4.99
N LYS A 134 -13.59 11.53 -4.63
CA LYS A 134 -13.04 11.07 -3.35
C LYS A 134 -11.53 11.16 -3.37
N CYS A 135 -10.94 11.52 -2.24
CA CYS A 135 -9.50 11.53 -2.06
C CYS A 135 -9.13 10.68 -0.86
N ARG A 136 -7.95 10.10 -0.93
CA ARG A 136 -7.36 9.36 0.17
C ARG A 136 -5.92 9.80 0.29
N ILE A 137 -5.63 10.44 1.41
CA ILE A 137 -4.27 10.88 1.76
C ILE A 137 -3.91 10.09 3.01
N HIS A 138 -3.25 8.97 2.78
CA HIS A 138 -2.86 8.02 3.81
C HIS A 138 -1.35 7.83 3.77
N VAL A 139 -0.72 8.06 4.92
CA VAL A 139 0.75 8.06 5.04
C VAL A 139 1.16 7.41 6.34
N ASN A 140 1.98 6.36 6.27
CA ASN A 140 2.55 5.75 7.46
C ASN A 140 3.81 6.48 7.92
N ALA A 141 3.79 6.88 9.19
CA ALA A 141 4.96 7.22 9.97
C ALA A 141 5.49 5.93 10.62
N LEU A 142 6.69 5.48 10.26
CA LEU A 142 7.28 4.23 10.76
C LEU A 142 8.48 4.52 11.66
N GLY A 143 8.59 3.76 12.75
CA GLY A 143 9.67 3.93 13.73
C GLY A 143 9.57 5.27 14.46
N VAL A 144 8.36 5.68 14.84
CA VAL A 144 8.11 6.93 15.56
C VAL A 144 8.70 6.91 16.96
N THR A 145 9.19 8.06 17.41
CA THR A 145 9.74 8.23 18.76
C THR A 145 8.80 9.00 19.67
N GLU A 146 8.00 9.90 19.12
CA GLU A 146 6.99 10.67 19.84
C GLU A 146 5.67 9.90 19.92
N ARG A 147 5.00 9.96 21.06
CA ARG A 147 3.75 9.24 21.31
C ARG A 147 2.72 10.19 21.91
N PRO A 148 2.07 11.00 21.06
CA PRO A 148 1.03 11.90 21.52
C PRO A 148 -0.16 11.11 22.12
N VAL A 149 -0.76 11.67 23.16
CA VAL A 149 -1.96 11.09 23.76
C VAL A 149 -3.18 11.46 22.93
N GLY A 150 -3.93 10.45 22.52
CA GLY A 150 -5.15 10.63 21.73
C GLY A 150 -4.90 10.77 20.23
N LYS A 151 -5.91 11.28 19.53
CA LYS A 151 -5.89 11.37 18.08
C LYS A 151 -4.97 12.48 17.58
N ILE A 152 -4.17 12.17 16.57
CA ILE A 152 -3.28 13.12 15.90
C ILE A 152 -4.11 13.99 14.94
N GLU A 153 -4.10 15.30 15.12
CA GLU A 153 -4.77 16.26 14.27
C GLU A 153 -3.73 16.98 13.40
N TRP A 154 -3.59 16.56 12.16
CA TRP A 154 -2.53 17.01 11.25
C TRP A 154 -3.04 17.58 9.93
N ALA A 155 -4.24 17.19 9.48
CA ALA A 155 -4.69 17.43 8.13
C ALA A 155 -4.95 18.93 7.87
N ASN A 156 -4.31 19.45 6.81
CA ASN A 156 -4.59 20.81 6.33
C ASN A 156 -5.91 20.82 5.52
N ARG A 157 -6.97 21.31 6.13
CA ARG A 157 -8.33 21.37 5.54
C ARG A 157 -8.56 22.58 4.64
N HIS A 158 -7.56 23.46 4.48
CA HIS A 158 -7.65 24.69 3.69
C HIS A 158 -7.08 24.57 2.28
N THR A 159 -6.50 23.44 1.94
CA THR A 159 -6.00 23.17 0.59
C THR A 159 -6.78 22.06 -0.08
N HIS A 160 -6.85 22.12 -1.42
CA HIS A 160 -7.35 21.06 -2.27
C HIS A 160 -6.22 20.35 -3.05
N TRP A 161 -4.98 20.82 -2.94
CA TRP A 161 -3.85 20.24 -3.66
C TRP A 161 -3.33 19.00 -2.93
N ARG A 162 -3.34 17.85 -3.62
CA ARG A 162 -2.84 16.58 -3.08
C ARG A 162 -1.42 16.70 -2.55
N LEU A 163 -0.54 17.39 -3.31
CA LEU A 163 0.84 17.57 -2.92
C LEU A 163 1.00 18.32 -1.60
N ASP A 164 0.16 19.33 -1.35
CA ASP A 164 0.21 20.10 -0.10
C ASP A 164 -0.34 19.27 1.07
N MET A 165 -1.34 18.40 0.83
CA MET A 165 -1.83 17.47 1.83
C MET A 165 -0.79 16.41 2.19
N TYR A 166 -0.11 15.83 1.19
CA TYR A 166 1.02 14.93 1.44
C TYR A 166 2.17 15.63 2.16
N GLN A 167 2.45 16.90 1.83
CA GLN A 167 3.44 17.68 2.56
C GLN A 167 3.08 17.82 4.04
N ALA A 168 1.82 18.14 4.36
CA ALA A 168 1.36 18.24 5.73
C ALA A 168 1.51 16.91 6.49
N ALA A 169 1.20 15.78 5.84
CA ALA A 169 1.42 14.45 6.41
C ALA A 169 2.90 14.16 6.65
N ILE A 170 3.76 14.48 5.70
CA ILE A 170 5.22 14.31 5.81
C ILE A 170 5.78 15.16 6.96
N ASP A 171 5.31 16.38 7.12
CA ASP A 171 5.75 17.26 8.20
C ASP A 171 5.29 16.73 9.56
N GLU A 172 4.07 16.18 9.65
CA GLU A 172 3.60 15.51 10.86
C GLU A 172 4.39 14.22 11.14
N CYS A 173 4.70 13.40 10.14
CA CYS A 173 5.59 12.25 10.32
C CYS A 173 6.94 12.66 10.95
N ARG A 174 7.52 13.76 10.49
CA ARG A 174 8.77 14.31 11.07
C ARG A 174 8.56 14.79 12.50
N HIS A 175 7.44 15.43 12.78
CA HIS A 175 7.08 15.87 14.14
C HIS A 175 6.96 14.68 15.11
N LEU A 176 6.43 13.56 14.63
CA LEU A 176 6.36 12.30 15.36
C LEU A 176 7.73 11.61 15.50
N GLY A 177 8.80 12.15 14.91
CA GLY A 177 10.12 11.55 14.90
C GLY A 177 10.20 10.25 14.13
N ALA A 178 9.40 10.11 13.05
CA ALA A 178 9.39 8.93 12.21
C ALA A 178 10.75 8.72 11.54
N ALA A 179 11.25 7.49 11.60
CA ALA A 179 12.45 7.08 10.90
C ALA A 179 12.22 6.94 9.39
N LEU A 180 11.01 6.53 8.98
CA LEU A 180 10.61 6.33 7.59
C LEU A 180 9.19 6.84 7.36
N ILE A 181 8.91 7.25 6.12
CA ILE A 181 7.61 7.71 5.66
C ILE A 181 7.20 6.86 4.46
N GLN A 182 6.02 6.24 4.55
CA GLN A 182 5.45 5.37 3.52
C GLN A 182 4.14 5.96 3.00
N ILE A 183 3.97 5.98 1.68
CA ILE A 183 2.73 6.38 1.02
C ILE A 183 1.87 5.15 0.81
N ASN A 184 0.65 5.15 1.38
CA ASN A 184 -0.23 3.99 1.39
C ASN A 184 -1.22 4.02 0.23
N HIS A 185 -1.50 2.83 -0.36
CA HIS A 185 -2.50 2.58 -1.43
C HIS A 185 -2.83 3.81 -2.29
N PRO A 186 -1.81 4.47 -2.88
CA PRO A 186 -1.96 5.83 -3.44
C PRO A 186 -2.86 5.90 -4.66
N GLN A 187 -3.15 4.77 -5.33
CA GLN A 187 -4.07 4.67 -6.46
C GLN A 187 -5.55 4.55 -6.05
N TRP A 188 -5.85 4.48 -4.78
CA TRP A 188 -7.25 4.45 -4.34
C TRP A 188 -7.99 5.70 -4.82
N TYR A 189 -9.00 5.52 -5.65
CA TYR A 189 -9.69 6.54 -6.45
C TYR A 189 -8.79 7.28 -7.46
N TRP A 190 -7.78 6.57 -8.00
CA TRP A 190 -6.96 7.02 -9.14
C TRP A 190 -6.25 8.37 -8.93
N GLY A 191 -5.84 8.63 -7.69
CA GLY A 191 -5.31 9.95 -7.29
C GLY A 191 -3.82 10.15 -7.51
N MET A 192 -3.06 9.10 -7.83
CA MET A 192 -1.61 9.16 -7.94
C MET A 192 -1.15 9.21 -9.40
N THR A 193 -0.10 9.97 -9.63
CA THR A 193 0.65 10.00 -10.90
C THR A 193 2.14 9.88 -10.60
N GLY A 194 2.95 9.50 -11.60
CA GLY A 194 4.41 9.45 -11.42
C GLY A 194 5.02 10.80 -11.07
N ASP A 195 4.53 11.90 -11.64
CA ASP A 195 4.95 13.27 -11.28
C ASP A 195 4.68 13.58 -9.79
N LEU A 196 3.46 13.26 -9.34
CA LEU A 196 3.06 13.50 -7.95
C LEU A 196 3.89 12.62 -7.00
N LEU A 197 4.07 11.33 -7.32
CA LEU A 197 4.87 10.42 -6.52
C LEU A 197 6.33 10.86 -6.44
N ALA A 198 6.92 11.30 -7.55
CA ALA A 198 8.27 11.85 -7.56
C ALA A 198 8.38 13.11 -6.70
N ALA A 199 7.41 14.02 -6.82
CA ALA A 199 7.37 15.22 -6.00
C ALA A 199 7.24 14.92 -4.50
N ILE A 200 6.45 13.91 -4.13
CA ILE A 200 6.30 13.42 -2.75
C ILE A 200 7.61 12.78 -2.25
N ALA A 201 8.26 11.96 -3.08
CA ALA A 201 9.54 11.34 -2.74
C ALA A 201 10.63 12.40 -2.47
N HIS A 202 10.71 13.45 -3.31
CA HIS A 202 11.64 14.57 -3.11
C HIS A 202 11.36 15.37 -1.82
N ARG A 203 10.18 15.21 -1.21
CA ARG A 203 9.85 15.78 0.10
C ARG A 203 10.21 14.87 1.28
N GLY A 204 10.67 13.65 1.02
CA GLY A 204 11.23 12.75 2.02
C GLY A 204 10.43 11.47 2.28
N ALA A 205 9.38 11.16 1.52
CA ALA A 205 8.82 9.82 1.52
C ALA A 205 9.79 8.85 0.83
N LEU A 206 10.09 7.74 1.47
CA LEU A 206 11.03 6.74 0.96
C LEU A 206 10.36 5.43 0.55
N LEU A 207 9.16 5.15 1.03
CA LEU A 207 8.41 3.93 0.74
C LEU A 207 7.07 4.26 0.07
N VAL A 208 6.62 3.39 -0.83
CA VAL A 208 5.30 3.48 -1.46
C VAL A 208 4.71 2.08 -1.61
N GLU A 209 3.44 1.92 -1.29
CA GLU A 209 2.73 0.67 -1.59
C GLU A 209 2.51 0.55 -3.10
N ILE A 210 3.22 -0.41 -3.69
CA ILE A 210 3.02 -0.82 -5.08
C ILE A 210 2.01 -1.98 -5.17
N SER A 211 1.82 -2.67 -4.04
CA SER A 211 0.81 -3.70 -3.87
C SER A 211 0.25 -3.63 -2.46
N ASN A 212 -1.04 -3.36 -2.35
CA ASN A 212 -1.81 -3.50 -1.13
C ASN A 212 -2.98 -4.43 -1.46
N ILE A 213 -3.11 -5.54 -0.74
CA ILE A 213 -4.07 -6.61 -1.10
C ILE A 213 -5.52 -6.11 -1.11
N GLN A 214 -5.84 -5.12 -0.28
CA GLN A 214 -7.17 -4.53 -0.20
C GLN A 214 -7.53 -3.70 -1.45
N PHE A 215 -6.52 -3.28 -2.22
CA PHE A 215 -6.64 -2.36 -3.33
C PHE A 215 -6.15 -2.95 -4.65
N THR A 216 -6.25 -4.26 -4.83
CA THR A 216 -5.70 -5.00 -5.99
C THR A 216 -6.12 -4.41 -7.32
N THR A 217 -7.40 -4.04 -7.49
CA THR A 217 -7.92 -3.44 -8.72
C THR A 217 -7.20 -2.12 -9.04
N TRP A 218 -7.01 -1.25 -8.04
CA TRP A 218 -6.30 0.02 -8.23
C TRP A 218 -4.79 -0.19 -8.43
N ASN A 219 -4.19 -1.19 -7.77
CA ASN A 219 -2.78 -1.50 -7.96
C ASN A 219 -2.48 -1.98 -9.38
N GLN A 220 -3.38 -2.77 -9.96
CA GLN A 220 -3.22 -3.32 -11.31
C GLN A 220 -3.46 -2.31 -12.43
N GLY A 221 -4.20 -1.23 -12.13
CA GLY A 221 -4.64 -0.29 -13.15
C GLY A 221 -5.78 -0.86 -14.01
N ASP A 222 -6.23 -0.05 -14.96
CA ASP A 222 -7.23 -0.43 -15.95
C ASP A 222 -6.91 0.21 -17.32
N ALA A 223 -7.88 0.22 -18.25
CA ALA A 223 -7.67 0.79 -19.57
C ALA A 223 -7.40 2.29 -19.58
N ASP A 224 -7.88 3.01 -18.56
CA ASP A 224 -7.79 4.47 -18.44
C ASP A 224 -6.75 4.92 -17.39
N HIS A 225 -6.32 4.00 -16.51
CA HIS A 225 -5.46 4.33 -15.38
C HIS A 225 -4.24 3.41 -15.31
N PRO A 226 -3.03 3.97 -15.14
CA PRO A 226 -1.81 3.19 -15.06
C PRO A 226 -1.76 2.34 -13.78
N SER A 227 -1.08 1.19 -13.85
CA SER A 227 -0.78 0.38 -12.68
C SER A 227 0.20 1.08 -11.74
N MET A 228 0.26 0.63 -10.47
CA MET A 228 1.27 1.11 -9.52
C MET A 228 2.69 0.80 -9.97
N ASP A 229 2.93 -0.32 -10.65
CA ASP A 229 4.24 -0.61 -11.28
C ASP A 229 4.64 0.49 -12.26
N THR A 230 3.71 0.93 -13.13
CA THR A 230 3.95 2.00 -14.11
C THR A 230 4.19 3.34 -13.44
N ILE A 231 3.39 3.69 -12.43
CA ILE A 231 3.55 4.95 -11.67
C ILE A 231 4.88 4.98 -10.92
N TRP A 232 5.27 3.85 -10.34
CA TRP A 232 6.55 3.71 -9.66
C TRP A 232 7.72 3.90 -10.63
N ASP A 233 7.70 3.22 -11.78
CA ASP A 233 8.70 3.38 -12.83
C ASP A 233 8.78 4.83 -13.34
N ASP A 234 7.65 5.50 -13.54
CA ASP A 234 7.62 6.91 -13.96
C ASP A 234 8.26 7.83 -12.91
N ALA A 235 7.98 7.61 -11.63
CA ALA A 235 8.63 8.36 -10.55
C ALA A 235 10.15 8.11 -10.50
N LEU A 236 10.58 6.86 -10.65
CA LEU A 236 11.99 6.48 -10.71
C LEU A 236 12.72 7.12 -11.88
N MET A 237 12.07 7.20 -13.05
CA MET A 237 12.58 7.86 -14.24
C MET A 237 12.75 9.38 -14.05
N ARG A 238 11.97 9.99 -13.16
CA ARG A 238 12.09 11.41 -12.75
C ARG A 238 13.12 11.64 -11.66
N GLY A 239 13.94 10.64 -11.36
CA GLY A 239 15.03 10.73 -10.39
C GLY A 239 14.60 10.53 -8.94
N ALA A 240 13.38 10.10 -8.68
CA ALA A 240 12.94 9.78 -7.32
C ALA A 240 13.76 8.63 -6.74
N THR A 241 14.06 8.72 -5.44
CA THR A 241 14.49 7.60 -4.61
C THR A 241 13.30 7.20 -3.76
N ILE A 242 12.61 6.12 -4.17
CA ILE A 242 11.45 5.58 -3.48
C ILE A 242 11.37 4.08 -3.71
N TRP A 243 11.16 3.33 -2.64
CA TRP A 243 11.14 1.87 -2.64
C TRP A 243 9.72 1.34 -2.59
N GLY A 244 9.46 0.29 -3.38
CA GLY A 244 8.15 -0.35 -3.45
C GLY A 244 7.95 -1.36 -2.33
N VAL A 245 6.84 -1.25 -1.59
CA VAL A 245 6.42 -2.23 -0.58
C VAL A 245 5.14 -2.94 -1.00
N ALA A 246 4.97 -4.17 -0.52
CA ALA A 246 3.68 -4.86 -0.50
C ALA A 246 3.18 -4.89 0.94
N SER A 247 1.88 -4.76 1.12
CA SER A 247 1.23 -4.76 2.43
C SER A 247 -0.13 -5.42 2.40
N ASP A 248 -0.63 -5.75 3.55
CA ASP A 248 -1.97 -6.30 3.75
C ASP A 248 -2.96 -5.27 4.31
N ASP A 249 -2.49 -4.17 4.90
CA ASP A 249 -3.35 -3.14 5.48
C ASP A 249 -4.43 -3.79 6.39
N ALA A 250 -3.95 -4.72 7.22
CA ALA A 250 -4.77 -5.71 7.89
C ALA A 250 -5.60 -5.11 9.01
N HIS A 251 -6.90 -5.42 8.98
CA HIS A 251 -7.86 -5.04 10.03
C HIS A 251 -8.56 -6.26 10.63
N GLU A 252 -8.50 -7.43 9.96
CA GLU A 252 -9.12 -8.68 10.37
C GLU A 252 -8.11 -9.82 10.41
N TYR A 253 -8.14 -10.59 11.51
CA TYR A 253 -7.13 -11.59 11.82
C TYR A 253 -7.71 -12.99 12.03
N VAL A 254 -9.03 -13.10 12.14
CA VAL A 254 -9.73 -14.38 12.42
C VAL A 254 -10.30 -14.97 11.15
N ASP A 255 -10.97 -14.16 10.33
CA ASP A 255 -11.61 -14.61 9.09
C ASP A 255 -10.70 -14.27 7.89
N PRO A 256 -10.10 -15.28 7.22
CA PRO A 256 -9.29 -15.05 6.03
C PRO A 256 -10.11 -14.55 4.83
N HIS A 257 -11.44 -14.66 4.88
CA HIS A 257 -12.37 -14.12 3.89
C HIS A 257 -13.06 -12.84 4.36
N GLY A 258 -12.58 -12.27 5.46
CA GLY A 258 -13.03 -10.99 5.97
C GLY A 258 -12.81 -9.84 4.99
N LYS A 259 -13.33 -8.68 5.33
CA LYS A 259 -13.24 -7.52 4.43
C LYS A 259 -11.81 -7.04 4.20
N TRP A 260 -10.95 -7.16 5.22
CA TRP A 260 -9.56 -6.69 5.22
C TRP A 260 -8.63 -7.69 5.92
N PRO A 261 -8.43 -8.89 5.32
CA PRO A 261 -7.71 -9.97 5.97
C PRO A 261 -6.21 -9.71 5.99
N ALA A 262 -5.56 -10.22 7.03
CA ALA A 262 -4.12 -10.20 7.17
C ALA A 262 -3.43 -11.26 6.32
N GLY A 263 -2.17 -10.99 5.90
CA GLY A 263 -1.27 -11.96 5.30
C GLY A 263 -1.21 -11.96 3.78
N GLY A 264 -1.83 -10.97 3.11
CA GLY A 264 -1.86 -10.89 1.64
C GLY A 264 -0.65 -10.20 1.00
N GLY A 265 0.13 -9.46 1.77
CA GLY A 265 1.31 -8.74 1.27
C GLY A 265 2.30 -8.43 2.39
N TRP A 266 3.60 -8.49 2.10
CA TRP A 266 4.66 -8.23 3.08
C TRP A 266 5.95 -7.78 2.42
N VAL A 267 6.91 -7.37 3.23
CA VAL A 267 8.29 -7.13 2.82
C VAL A 267 9.21 -8.18 3.44
N VAL A 268 10.33 -8.47 2.77
CA VAL A 268 11.39 -9.32 3.30
C VAL A 268 12.68 -8.54 3.29
N VAL A 269 13.17 -8.19 4.47
CA VAL A 269 14.22 -7.20 4.70
C VAL A 269 15.52 -7.91 5.08
N LYS A 270 16.62 -7.56 4.42
CA LYS A 270 17.95 -8.07 4.78
C LYS A 270 18.55 -7.19 5.89
N ALA A 271 18.46 -7.66 7.11
CA ALA A 271 18.89 -6.92 8.30
C ALA A 271 19.31 -7.84 9.44
N ARG A 272 19.97 -7.26 10.44
CA ARG A 272 20.05 -7.89 11.77
C ARG A 272 18.67 -7.83 12.43
N ARG A 273 18.36 -8.76 13.31
CA ARG A 273 17.10 -8.82 14.07
C ARG A 273 17.03 -7.73 15.14
N ASP A 274 16.97 -6.49 14.71
CA ASP A 274 16.98 -5.28 15.51
C ASP A 274 16.12 -4.20 14.86
N PRO A 275 15.28 -3.45 15.60
CA PRO A 275 14.39 -2.42 15.05
C PRO A 275 15.09 -1.37 14.19
N ARG A 276 16.26 -0.87 14.66
CA ARG A 276 17.01 0.17 13.94
C ARG A 276 17.66 -0.38 12.67
N ALA A 277 18.16 -1.63 12.73
CA ALA A 277 18.72 -2.30 11.56
C ALA A 277 17.67 -2.54 10.49
N ILE A 278 16.45 -2.97 10.88
CA ILE A 278 15.31 -3.15 9.96
C ILE A 278 14.96 -1.81 9.30
N LEU A 279 14.74 -0.75 10.07
CA LEU A 279 14.42 0.58 9.54
C LEU A 279 15.52 1.12 8.62
N SER A 280 16.79 0.94 9.00
CA SER A 280 17.93 1.33 8.16
C SER A 280 17.99 0.58 6.84
N SER A 281 17.71 -0.73 6.86
CA SER A 281 17.67 -1.56 5.64
C SER A 281 16.49 -1.20 4.74
N LEU A 282 15.32 -0.91 5.30
CA LEU A 282 14.18 -0.38 4.55
C LEU A 282 14.52 0.98 3.91
N ALA A 283 15.16 1.89 4.64
CA ALA A 283 15.61 3.18 4.11
C ALA A 283 16.58 3.04 2.93
N ALA A 284 17.41 2.01 2.96
CA ALA A 284 18.43 1.73 1.95
C ALA A 284 17.91 0.88 0.78
N GLY A 285 16.64 0.46 0.77
CA GLY A 285 16.09 -0.42 -0.26
C GLY A 285 16.64 -1.86 -0.21
N ARG A 286 17.19 -2.30 0.93
CA ARG A 286 17.74 -3.65 1.11
C ARG A 286 16.65 -4.65 1.50
N PHE A 287 15.64 -4.76 0.64
CA PHE A 287 14.50 -5.65 0.82
C PHE A 287 13.83 -5.94 -0.53
N TYR A 288 12.94 -6.89 -0.54
CA TYR A 288 11.98 -7.08 -1.61
C TYR A 288 10.56 -7.11 -1.05
N ALA A 289 9.57 -6.75 -1.87
CA ALA A 289 8.16 -6.86 -1.54
C ALA A 289 7.61 -8.19 -2.09
N SER A 290 6.62 -8.79 -1.43
CA SER A 290 6.08 -10.09 -1.85
C SER A 290 4.60 -10.24 -1.52
N THR A 291 3.91 -11.02 -2.38
CA THR A 291 2.57 -11.57 -2.15
C THR A 291 2.55 -13.11 -2.16
N GLY A 292 3.71 -13.75 -1.97
CA GLY A 292 3.79 -15.21 -1.92
C GLY A 292 5.05 -15.84 -2.50
N VAL A 293 5.95 -15.06 -3.12
CA VAL A 293 7.22 -15.56 -3.66
C VAL A 293 8.33 -15.33 -2.64
N VAL A 294 9.12 -16.36 -2.36
CA VAL A 294 10.30 -16.27 -1.49
C VAL A 294 11.57 -16.24 -2.32
N LEU A 295 12.36 -15.19 -2.14
CA LEU A 295 13.66 -15.02 -2.78
C LEU A 295 14.79 -15.28 -1.77
N THR A 296 15.81 -16.01 -2.18
CA THR A 296 17.05 -16.18 -1.41
C THR A 296 18.09 -15.12 -1.75
N ARG A 297 17.98 -14.55 -2.97
CA ARG A 297 18.82 -13.43 -3.41
C ARG A 297 17.96 -12.41 -4.16
N ALA A 298 18.13 -11.12 -3.83
CA ALA A 298 17.43 -10.01 -4.43
C ALA A 298 18.28 -8.74 -4.24
N GLU A 299 19.51 -8.74 -4.75
CA GLU A 299 20.51 -7.73 -4.41
C GLU A 299 21.55 -7.53 -5.53
N PRO A 300 22.22 -6.37 -5.57
CA PRO A 300 23.32 -6.14 -6.47
C PRO A 300 24.57 -6.96 -6.06
N GLU A 301 25.20 -7.57 -7.05
CA GLU A 301 26.46 -8.27 -6.87
C GLU A 301 27.32 -8.09 -8.13
N SER A 302 28.57 -7.67 -7.95
CA SER A 302 29.56 -7.54 -9.04
C SER A 302 29.08 -6.72 -10.25
N GLY A 303 28.23 -5.71 -10.02
CA GLY A 303 27.68 -4.85 -11.08
C GLY A 303 26.45 -5.40 -11.79
N GLU A 304 25.86 -6.46 -11.27
CA GLU A 304 24.60 -7.06 -11.74
C GLU A 304 23.55 -7.07 -10.63
N LEU A 305 22.28 -6.97 -10.98
CA LEU A 305 21.16 -7.33 -10.10
C LEU A 305 20.96 -8.84 -10.20
N VAL A 306 21.08 -9.54 -9.07
CA VAL A 306 20.94 -10.99 -8.98
C VAL A 306 19.61 -11.32 -8.29
N VAL A 307 18.85 -12.23 -8.89
CA VAL A 307 17.56 -12.70 -8.38
C VAL A 307 17.55 -14.20 -8.36
N GLU A 308 17.29 -14.79 -7.18
CA GLU A 308 17.18 -16.25 -7.01
C GLU A 308 15.95 -16.57 -6.15
N VAL A 309 15.07 -17.41 -6.69
CA VAL A 309 13.90 -17.97 -5.97
C VAL A 309 14.38 -19.06 -5.04
N GLY A 310 13.76 -19.19 -3.88
CA GLY A 310 14.11 -20.22 -2.89
C GLY A 310 14.09 -21.63 -3.48
N PRO A 311 15.01 -22.52 -3.07
CA PRO A 311 15.13 -23.86 -3.64
C PRO A 311 13.87 -24.71 -3.37
N ASP A 312 13.25 -24.53 -2.21
CA ASP A 312 12.06 -25.27 -1.78
C ASP A 312 10.74 -24.73 -2.34
N GLU A 313 10.79 -23.58 -2.99
CA GLU A 313 9.63 -22.97 -3.64
C GLU A 313 9.13 -23.85 -4.81
N ARG A 314 7.84 -24.12 -4.84
CA ARG A 314 7.18 -24.91 -5.90
C ARG A 314 6.57 -23.97 -6.94
N GLY A 315 6.32 -24.51 -8.13
CA GLY A 315 5.70 -23.78 -9.24
C GLY A 315 6.70 -23.35 -10.32
N SER A 316 6.19 -22.70 -11.33
CA SER A 316 6.96 -22.12 -12.43
C SER A 316 7.08 -20.59 -12.23
N TYR A 317 8.24 -20.07 -12.56
CA TYR A 317 8.57 -18.67 -12.31
C TYR A 317 8.96 -17.97 -13.59
N VAL A 318 8.55 -16.70 -13.68
CA VAL A 318 9.03 -15.73 -14.68
C VAL A 318 9.69 -14.59 -13.94
N ILE A 319 10.95 -14.31 -14.29
CA ILE A 319 11.74 -13.20 -13.78
C ILE A 319 11.85 -12.16 -14.89
N GLU A 320 11.31 -10.98 -14.67
CA GLU A 320 11.33 -9.85 -15.61
C GLU A 320 12.20 -8.74 -15.05
N PHE A 321 13.19 -8.31 -15.84
CA PHE A 321 13.98 -7.13 -15.52
C PHE A 321 13.40 -5.91 -16.22
N VAL A 322 13.12 -4.88 -15.45
CA VAL A 322 12.66 -3.58 -15.94
C VAL A 322 13.80 -2.58 -15.81
N GLU A 323 14.25 -2.06 -16.93
CA GLU A 323 15.30 -1.06 -17.02
C GLU A 323 14.70 0.25 -17.52
N ASN A 324 14.82 1.30 -16.72
CA ASN A 324 14.30 2.62 -17.07
C ASN A 324 12.83 2.59 -17.56
N GLY A 325 11.96 1.90 -16.82
CA GLY A 325 10.53 1.80 -17.10
C GLY A 325 10.15 0.87 -18.26
N LYS A 326 11.10 0.10 -18.82
CA LYS A 326 10.85 -0.81 -19.94
C LYS A 326 11.29 -2.22 -19.61
N LEU A 327 10.50 -3.19 -20.07
CA LEU A 327 10.93 -4.59 -20.00
C LEU A 327 12.23 -4.75 -20.81
N ALA A 328 13.30 -5.12 -20.10
CA ALA A 328 14.64 -5.27 -20.67
C ALA A 328 15.03 -6.73 -20.88
N ASP A 329 14.50 -7.64 -20.06
CA ASP A 329 14.75 -9.07 -20.16
C ASP A 329 13.65 -9.87 -19.46
N ARG A 330 13.45 -11.13 -19.91
CA ARG A 330 12.47 -12.05 -19.35
C ARG A 330 13.03 -13.48 -19.35
N VAL A 331 13.16 -14.06 -18.17
CA VAL A 331 13.71 -15.38 -17.96
C VAL A 331 12.66 -16.29 -17.32
N VAL A 332 12.42 -17.46 -17.91
CA VAL A 332 11.62 -18.51 -17.26
C VAL A 332 12.56 -19.38 -16.45
N GLY A 333 12.37 -19.41 -15.13
CA GLY A 333 13.23 -20.14 -14.23
C GLY A 333 13.33 -19.53 -12.84
N LYS A 334 14.16 -20.11 -11.99
CA LYS A 334 14.33 -19.71 -10.58
C LYS A 334 15.54 -18.80 -10.33
N SER A 335 16.36 -18.53 -11.33
CA SER A 335 17.54 -17.68 -11.17
C SER A 335 17.77 -16.87 -12.42
N ALA A 336 18.08 -15.60 -12.26
CA ALA A 336 18.44 -14.69 -13.33
C ALA A 336 19.33 -13.55 -12.81
N ARG A 337 20.07 -12.92 -13.73
CA ARG A 337 20.90 -11.75 -13.43
C ARG A 337 20.88 -10.77 -14.59
N ARG A 338 21.01 -9.49 -14.28
CA ARG A 338 21.02 -8.41 -15.25
C ARG A 338 22.07 -7.37 -14.87
N ALA A 339 22.89 -6.95 -15.82
CA ALA A 339 23.85 -5.87 -15.61
C ALA A 339 23.13 -4.58 -15.19
N ILE A 340 23.66 -3.90 -14.16
CA ILE A 340 23.16 -2.60 -13.73
C ILE A 340 23.57 -1.56 -14.78
N PRO A 341 22.63 -0.79 -15.36
CA PRO A 341 22.93 0.17 -16.41
C PRO A 341 23.85 1.31 -15.92
N GLN A 342 24.59 1.93 -16.82
CA GLN A 342 25.44 3.09 -16.50
C GLN A 342 24.60 4.29 -16.09
N ASN A 343 23.41 4.44 -16.66
CA ASN A 343 22.48 5.52 -16.37
C ASN A 343 21.09 4.97 -16.07
N GLY A 344 20.41 5.55 -15.07
CA GLY A 344 19.09 5.12 -14.67
C GLY A 344 19.12 3.99 -13.65
N TYR A 345 18.23 3.00 -13.79
CA TYR A 345 18.07 1.90 -12.84
C TYR A 345 17.67 0.59 -13.54
N VAL A 346 17.84 -0.51 -12.83
CA VAL A 346 17.20 -1.78 -13.11
C VAL A 346 16.52 -2.31 -11.85
N ARG A 347 15.30 -2.83 -11.99
CA ARG A 347 14.57 -3.58 -10.97
C ARG A 347 14.10 -4.92 -11.53
N ALA A 348 13.59 -5.80 -10.68
CA ALA A 348 13.02 -7.05 -11.16
C ALA A 348 11.60 -7.29 -10.60
N LEU A 349 10.80 -8.01 -11.37
CA LEU A 349 9.53 -8.58 -10.98
C LEU A 349 9.60 -10.10 -11.18
N VAL A 350 9.29 -10.86 -10.14
CA VAL A 350 9.18 -12.31 -10.19
C VAL A 350 7.72 -12.67 -10.05
N THR A 351 7.21 -13.44 -11.02
CA THR A 351 5.82 -13.92 -11.00
C THR A 351 5.81 -15.44 -10.99
N ARG A 352 5.08 -16.04 -10.04
CA ARG A 352 4.78 -17.46 -9.98
C ARG A 352 3.53 -17.77 -10.81
N ASP A 353 3.37 -19.01 -11.23
CA ASP A 353 2.28 -19.48 -12.10
C ASP A 353 0.87 -19.35 -11.48
N ASP A 354 0.75 -19.20 -10.15
CA ASP A 354 -0.50 -18.91 -9.44
C ASP A 354 -0.80 -17.41 -9.31
N GLY A 355 0.06 -16.55 -9.88
CA GLY A 355 -0.08 -15.10 -9.83
C GLY A 355 0.61 -14.40 -8.66
N ALA A 356 1.19 -15.14 -7.70
CA ALA A 356 1.99 -14.56 -6.64
C ALA A 356 3.23 -13.84 -7.20
N LYS A 357 3.62 -12.74 -6.57
CA LYS A 357 4.68 -11.86 -7.07
C LYS A 357 5.73 -11.55 -6.01
N ALA A 358 6.94 -11.22 -6.47
CA ALA A 358 7.92 -10.48 -5.69
C ALA A 358 8.51 -9.34 -6.52
N TRP A 359 8.64 -8.16 -5.90
CA TRP A 359 9.25 -6.98 -6.50
C TRP A 359 10.59 -6.70 -5.85
N VAL A 360 11.65 -6.79 -6.64
CA VAL A 360 13.01 -6.45 -6.22
C VAL A 360 13.23 -4.97 -6.45
N GLN A 361 13.84 -4.30 -5.46
CA GLN A 361 14.03 -2.86 -5.47
C GLN A 361 14.91 -2.39 -6.63
N PRO A 362 14.70 -1.16 -7.13
CA PRO A 362 15.54 -0.58 -8.18
C PRO A 362 16.97 -0.39 -7.67
N VAL A 363 17.94 -0.80 -8.48
CA VAL A 363 19.35 -0.55 -8.23
C VAL A 363 19.94 0.39 -9.29
N ARG A 364 20.84 1.25 -8.86
CA ARG A 364 21.55 2.23 -9.68
C ARG A 364 23.07 2.01 -9.48
N ARG A 365 23.88 2.46 -10.42
CA ARG A 365 25.35 2.53 -10.25
C ARG A 365 25.76 3.69 -9.40
#